data_614d7ac19eaaa410f3f1f21b23a542c3
#
_entry.id   614d7ac19eaaa410f3f1f21b23a542c3
#
_cell.length_a   1.000
_cell.length_b   1.000
_cell.length_c   1.000
_cell.angle_alpha   90.00
_cell.angle_beta   90.00
_cell.angle_gamma   90.00
#
_symmetry.space_group_name_H-M   'P 1'
#
loop_
_entity.id
_entity.type
_entity.pdbx_description
1 polymer ?
#
loop_
_entity_poly.entity_id
_entity_poly.type
_entity_poly.pdbx_seq_one_letter_code
_entity_poly.pdbx_strand_id
1 'polypeptide(L)'
;MAAIFWQAQPGALYGGLMRSLSERFHLTTAENARLFAMASLAAADGAIACWNDKYYWNFWRPIDAIHEAEFDGNRRTDGDPDWKPLFDPSTATVPALSTPAFPDHPSGHSCVSSATLNSMENFFGKKKIAFDIVSSRFPTQPRHYRSFADALEEVVDARVWGGIHFRTADEQGATIGKKVAKWEKKHFFRRVDDDDENDDDDEHEGGGHGHR
;
A
#
# COMPACT_ATOMS: atom_id res chain seq x y z
N MET A 1 0.12 -11.32 -15.80
CA MET A 1 0.85 -12.07 -14.76
C MET A 1 1.06 -11.25 -13.49
N ALA A 2 1.57 -10.01 -13.54
CA ALA A 2 1.74 -9.13 -12.35
C ALA A 2 0.44 -8.92 -11.57
N ALA A 3 -0.67 -8.64 -12.25
CA ALA A 3 -1.97 -8.46 -11.62
C ALA A 3 -2.38 -9.65 -10.72
N ILE A 4 -2.15 -10.88 -11.16
CA ILE A 4 -2.45 -12.09 -10.37
C ILE A 4 -1.43 -12.29 -9.25
N PHE A 5 -0.16 -11.98 -9.49
CA PHE A 5 0.90 -12.07 -8.49
C PHE A 5 0.57 -11.27 -7.23
N TRP A 6 0.13 -10.03 -7.42
CA TRP A 6 -0.21 -9.09 -6.35
C TRP A 6 -1.61 -9.28 -5.74
N GLN A 7 -2.31 -10.36 -6.11
CA GLN A 7 -3.53 -10.79 -5.42
C GLN A 7 -3.28 -11.61 -4.16
N ALA A 8 -2.04 -12.01 -3.91
CA ALA A 8 -1.69 -12.64 -2.64
C ALA A 8 -1.84 -11.63 -1.48
N GLN A 9 -2.16 -12.16 -0.31
CA GLN A 9 -2.34 -11.34 0.89
C GLN A 9 -1.05 -10.56 1.23
N PRO A 10 -1.11 -9.23 1.40
CA PRO A 10 0.08 -8.42 1.68
C PRO A 10 0.90 -8.91 2.87
N GLY A 11 0.23 -9.33 3.96
CA GLY A 11 0.91 -9.85 5.14
C GLY A 11 1.80 -11.07 4.87
N ALA A 12 1.36 -11.98 4.00
CA ALA A 12 2.16 -13.16 3.62
C ALA A 12 3.34 -12.77 2.72
N LEU A 13 3.12 -11.88 1.75
CA LEU A 13 4.16 -11.38 0.84
C LEU A 13 5.27 -10.67 1.62
N TYR A 14 4.92 -9.69 2.42
CA TYR A 14 5.88 -8.86 3.14
C TYR A 14 6.49 -9.57 4.35
N GLY A 15 5.77 -10.50 4.98
CA GLY A 15 6.34 -11.39 5.99
C GLY A 15 7.46 -12.27 5.44
N GLY A 16 7.31 -12.78 4.21
CA GLY A 16 8.37 -13.49 3.48
C GLY A 16 9.57 -12.61 3.17
N LEU A 17 9.31 -11.40 2.65
CA LEU A 17 10.33 -10.42 2.34
C LEU A 17 11.13 -10.01 3.59
N MET A 18 10.46 -9.69 4.71
CA MET A 18 11.14 -9.33 5.95
C MET A 18 12.08 -10.42 6.43
N ARG A 19 11.66 -11.69 6.39
CA ARG A 19 12.53 -12.83 6.76
C ARG A 19 13.75 -12.93 5.85
N SER A 20 13.56 -12.83 4.55
CA SER A 20 14.65 -12.87 3.58
C SER A 20 15.67 -11.75 3.76
N LEU A 21 15.19 -10.52 4.02
CA LEU A 21 16.06 -9.38 4.31
C LEU A 21 16.76 -9.53 5.67
N SER A 22 16.07 -10.05 6.69
CA SER A 22 16.64 -10.35 8.00
C SER A 22 17.83 -11.30 7.91
N GLU A 23 17.66 -12.40 7.20
CA GLU A 23 18.74 -13.38 6.95
C GLU A 23 19.92 -12.76 6.18
N ARG A 24 19.60 -12.04 5.11
CA ARG A 24 20.61 -11.40 4.24
C ARG A 24 21.45 -10.35 4.96
N PHE A 25 20.84 -9.57 5.85
CA PHE A 25 21.52 -8.50 6.59
C PHE A 25 21.99 -8.95 7.99
N HIS A 26 21.82 -10.24 8.32
CA HIS A 26 22.21 -10.82 9.61
C HIS A 26 21.68 -10.05 10.83
N LEU A 27 20.39 -9.68 10.75
CA LEU A 27 19.76 -8.89 11.80
C LEU A 27 19.74 -9.64 13.13
N THR A 28 20.08 -8.95 14.21
CA THR A 28 19.95 -9.45 15.58
C THR A 28 18.49 -9.67 15.97
N THR A 29 18.22 -10.34 17.07
CA THR A 29 16.87 -10.54 17.60
C THR A 29 16.16 -9.20 17.85
N ALA A 30 16.86 -8.20 18.40
CA ALA A 30 16.30 -6.87 18.67
C ALA A 30 15.96 -6.12 17.37
N GLU A 31 16.86 -6.15 16.39
CA GLU A 31 16.61 -5.54 15.07
C GLU A 31 15.46 -6.22 14.34
N ASN A 32 15.35 -7.55 14.43
CA ASN A 32 14.21 -8.28 13.89
C ASN A 32 12.90 -7.86 14.56
N ALA A 33 12.87 -7.81 15.89
CA ALA A 33 11.69 -7.37 16.63
C ALA A 33 11.28 -5.96 16.19
N ARG A 34 12.24 -5.04 16.04
CA ARG A 34 11.98 -3.67 15.56
C ARG A 34 11.48 -3.65 14.12
N LEU A 35 12.11 -4.36 13.18
CA LEU A 35 11.68 -4.43 11.77
C LEU A 35 10.24 -4.92 11.65
N PHE A 36 9.93 -6.06 12.29
CA PHE A 36 8.60 -6.65 12.21
C PHE A 36 7.54 -5.78 12.90
N ALA A 37 7.87 -5.16 14.04
CA ALA A 37 6.95 -4.25 14.73
C ALA A 37 6.65 -3.03 13.87
N MET A 38 7.66 -2.34 13.35
CA MET A 38 7.52 -1.17 12.49
C MET A 38 6.66 -1.48 11.25
N ALA A 39 7.01 -2.52 10.51
CA ALA A 39 6.31 -2.86 9.27
C ALA A 39 4.87 -3.33 9.53
N SER A 40 4.62 -4.05 10.62
CA SER A 40 3.27 -4.53 10.97
C SER A 40 2.37 -3.40 11.47
N LEU A 41 2.91 -2.47 12.27
CA LEU A 41 2.16 -1.30 12.73
C LEU A 41 1.80 -0.41 11.54
N ALA A 42 2.78 -0.12 10.66
CA ALA A 42 2.54 0.64 9.43
C ALA A 42 1.46 0.00 8.55
N ALA A 43 1.47 -1.32 8.41
CA ALA A 43 0.45 -2.05 7.67
C ALA A 43 -0.94 -1.88 8.28
N ALA A 44 -1.04 -1.98 9.60
CA ALA A 44 -2.30 -1.85 10.34
C ALA A 44 -2.86 -0.42 10.24
N ASP A 45 -2.03 0.59 10.53
CA ASP A 45 -2.44 1.99 10.48
C ASP A 45 -2.75 2.44 9.04
N GLY A 46 -1.98 1.94 8.06
CA GLY A 46 -2.27 2.13 6.65
C GLY A 46 -3.62 1.54 6.24
N ALA A 47 -3.98 0.36 6.77
CA ALA A 47 -5.29 -0.23 6.55
C ALA A 47 -6.41 0.60 7.21
N ILE A 48 -6.24 1.00 8.48
CA ILE A 48 -7.23 1.80 9.21
C ILE A 48 -7.51 3.11 8.47
N ALA A 49 -6.47 3.87 8.12
CA ALA A 49 -6.61 5.12 7.38
C ALA A 49 -7.31 4.90 6.03
N CYS A 50 -6.92 3.84 5.30
CA CYS A 50 -7.51 3.51 4.02
C CYS A 50 -9.01 3.20 4.12
N TRP A 51 -9.40 2.33 5.07
CA TRP A 51 -10.80 1.94 5.21
C TRP A 51 -11.69 3.07 5.73
N ASN A 52 -11.16 3.96 6.59
CA ASN A 52 -11.85 5.18 6.96
C ASN A 52 -12.21 6.01 5.72
N ASP A 53 -11.24 6.26 4.85
CA ASP A 53 -11.44 7.04 3.63
C ASP A 53 -12.35 6.31 2.63
N LYS A 54 -12.23 4.97 2.49
CA LYS A 54 -13.10 4.19 1.61
C LYS A 54 -14.58 4.43 1.87
N TYR A 55 -14.99 4.33 3.11
CA TYR A 55 -16.40 4.49 3.49
C TYR A 55 -16.82 5.96 3.58
N TYR A 56 -15.88 6.88 3.74
CA TYR A 56 -16.17 8.32 3.62
C TYR A 56 -16.50 8.71 2.18
N TRP A 57 -15.67 8.30 1.20
CA TRP A 57 -15.85 8.62 -0.21
C TRP A 57 -16.92 7.76 -0.88
N ASN A 58 -17.07 6.51 -0.44
CA ASN A 58 -18.00 5.52 -0.99
C ASN A 58 -18.03 5.48 -2.52
N PHE A 59 -16.84 5.50 -3.15
CA PHE A 59 -16.70 5.61 -4.59
C PHE A 59 -16.90 4.25 -5.26
N TRP A 60 -17.61 4.22 -6.38
CA TRP A 60 -17.90 3.03 -7.14
C TRP A 60 -16.65 2.37 -7.76
N ARG A 61 -16.76 1.11 -8.12
CA ARG A 61 -15.68 0.35 -8.75
C ARG A 61 -15.66 0.55 -10.27
N PRO A 62 -14.52 0.25 -10.96
CA PRO A 62 -14.47 0.28 -12.43
C PRO A 62 -15.57 -0.54 -13.10
N ILE A 63 -15.91 -1.71 -12.54
CA ILE A 63 -16.98 -2.55 -13.09
C ILE A 63 -18.33 -1.80 -13.09
N ASP A 64 -18.69 -1.18 -11.98
CA ASP A 64 -19.95 -0.44 -11.87
C ASP A 64 -19.94 0.76 -12.82
N ALA A 65 -18.83 1.51 -12.85
CA ALA A 65 -18.68 2.69 -13.71
C ALA A 65 -18.72 2.36 -15.21
N ILE A 66 -18.18 1.21 -15.62
CA ILE A 66 -18.19 0.78 -17.02
C ILE A 66 -19.57 0.25 -17.42
N HIS A 67 -20.22 -0.53 -16.55
CA HIS A 67 -21.55 -1.05 -16.82
C HIS A 67 -22.60 0.07 -16.90
N GLU A 68 -22.46 1.09 -16.06
CA GLU A 68 -23.44 2.17 -15.88
C GLU A 68 -22.97 3.51 -16.47
N ALA A 69 -22.04 3.50 -17.42
CA ALA A 69 -21.44 4.73 -17.96
C ALA A 69 -22.47 5.66 -18.61
N GLU A 70 -23.63 5.16 -19.03
CA GLU A 70 -24.72 5.99 -19.53
C GLU A 70 -25.27 6.98 -18.50
N PHE A 71 -25.05 6.69 -17.19
CA PHE A 71 -25.55 7.50 -16.08
C PHE A 71 -24.47 8.40 -15.45
N ASP A 72 -23.23 8.39 -15.93
CA ASP A 72 -22.12 9.18 -15.39
C ASP A 72 -22.17 10.67 -15.75
N GLY A 73 -23.09 11.06 -16.63
CA GLY A 73 -23.24 12.43 -17.12
C GLY A 73 -22.25 12.82 -18.22
N ASN A 74 -21.36 11.93 -18.64
CA ASN A 74 -20.38 12.17 -19.69
C ASN A 74 -20.82 11.54 -21.02
N ARG A 75 -21.28 12.34 -21.96
CA ARG A 75 -21.73 11.88 -23.28
C ARG A 75 -20.64 11.23 -24.15
N ARG A 76 -19.40 11.14 -23.69
CA ARG A 76 -18.28 10.53 -24.41
C ARG A 76 -17.96 9.12 -23.89
N THR A 77 -18.64 8.66 -22.87
CA THR A 77 -18.54 7.31 -22.32
C THR A 77 -19.77 6.52 -22.75
N ASP A 78 -19.53 5.31 -23.25
CA ASP A 78 -20.57 4.35 -23.59
C ASP A 78 -20.50 3.20 -22.56
N GLY A 79 -21.66 2.76 -22.08
CA GLY A 79 -21.75 1.62 -21.16
C GLY A 79 -21.41 0.31 -21.86
N ASP A 80 -20.70 -0.58 -21.15
CA ASP A 80 -20.46 -1.96 -21.58
C ASP A 80 -20.89 -2.93 -20.47
N PRO A 81 -22.15 -3.39 -20.49
CA PRO A 81 -22.68 -4.27 -19.47
C PRO A 81 -22.04 -5.67 -19.46
N ASP A 82 -21.34 -6.04 -20.53
CA ASP A 82 -20.64 -7.33 -20.65
C ASP A 82 -19.18 -7.25 -20.23
N TRP A 83 -18.65 -6.07 -19.95
CA TRP A 83 -17.27 -5.90 -19.53
C TRP A 83 -16.99 -6.61 -18.20
N LYS A 84 -15.84 -7.27 -18.15
CA LYS A 84 -15.40 -8.01 -16.97
C LYS A 84 -13.96 -7.68 -16.61
N PRO A 85 -13.66 -7.46 -15.32
CA PRO A 85 -12.28 -7.33 -14.88
C PRO A 85 -11.52 -8.66 -15.07
N LEU A 86 -10.18 -8.59 -15.08
CA LEU A 86 -9.34 -9.79 -15.12
C LEU A 86 -9.64 -10.76 -13.95
N PHE A 87 -10.23 -10.26 -12.88
CA PHE A 87 -10.60 -11.00 -11.67
C PHE A 87 -12.10 -11.32 -11.62
N ASP A 88 -12.70 -11.63 -12.73
CA ASP A 88 -14.05 -12.19 -12.76
C ASP A 88 -14.02 -13.70 -12.48
N PRO A 89 -14.77 -14.19 -11.49
CA PRO A 89 -14.82 -15.62 -11.15
C PRO A 89 -15.32 -16.49 -12.31
N SER A 90 -16.11 -15.94 -13.24
CA SER A 90 -16.65 -16.67 -14.39
C SER A 90 -15.64 -16.86 -15.52
N THR A 91 -14.59 -16.05 -15.56
CA THR A 91 -13.53 -16.08 -16.59
C THR A 91 -12.18 -16.52 -16.04
N ALA A 92 -12.02 -16.54 -14.71
CA ALA A 92 -10.73 -16.77 -14.09
C ALA A 92 -10.31 -18.24 -14.18
N THR A 93 -9.13 -18.47 -14.72
CA THR A 93 -8.42 -19.76 -14.62
C THR A 93 -7.89 -20.02 -13.19
N VAL A 94 -7.98 -18.99 -12.31
CA VAL A 94 -7.57 -19.04 -10.91
C VAL A 94 -8.79 -18.84 -10.02
N PRO A 95 -9.16 -19.81 -9.19
CA PRO A 95 -10.33 -19.70 -8.31
C PRO A 95 -10.25 -18.50 -7.35
N ALA A 96 -11.39 -17.91 -7.04
CA ALA A 96 -11.60 -16.92 -5.99
C ALA A 96 -10.95 -15.54 -6.21
N LEU A 97 -10.81 -15.08 -7.44
CA LEU A 97 -10.50 -13.69 -7.72
C LEU A 97 -11.78 -12.98 -8.18
N SER A 98 -12.27 -12.06 -7.36
CA SER A 98 -13.41 -11.20 -7.69
C SER A 98 -13.11 -9.76 -7.30
N THR A 99 -13.84 -8.83 -7.90
CA THR A 99 -13.86 -7.44 -7.41
C THR A 99 -14.30 -7.44 -5.95
N PRO A 100 -13.52 -6.87 -5.03
CA PRO A 100 -13.88 -6.84 -3.62
C PRO A 100 -15.18 -6.06 -3.37
N ALA A 101 -16.05 -6.59 -2.49
CA ALA A 101 -17.35 -6.01 -2.16
C ALA A 101 -17.23 -4.83 -1.17
N PHE A 102 -16.40 -3.84 -1.49
CA PHE A 102 -16.25 -2.58 -0.76
C PHE A 102 -15.80 -1.46 -1.71
N PRO A 103 -15.97 -0.17 -1.33
CA PRO A 103 -15.70 0.97 -2.22
C PRO A 103 -14.30 0.97 -2.84
N ASP A 104 -14.17 1.60 -4.02
CA ASP A 104 -12.93 1.63 -4.77
C ASP A 104 -11.84 2.45 -4.07
N HIS A 105 -12.14 3.70 -3.77
CA HIS A 105 -11.18 4.73 -3.39
C HIS A 105 -11.07 4.96 -1.88
N PRO A 106 -9.83 5.03 -1.36
CA PRO A 106 -8.53 4.68 -1.96
C PRO A 106 -8.26 3.17 -2.01
N SER A 107 -7.26 2.71 -2.78
CA SER A 107 -6.92 1.29 -2.89
C SER A 107 -6.28 0.71 -1.63
N GLY A 108 -6.89 -0.33 -1.06
CA GLY A 108 -6.40 -1.00 0.14
C GLY A 108 -5.03 -1.66 -0.05
N HIS A 109 -4.79 -2.29 -1.20
CA HIS A 109 -3.49 -2.89 -1.50
C HIS A 109 -2.41 -1.83 -1.58
N SER A 110 -2.67 -0.70 -2.24
CA SER A 110 -1.69 0.38 -2.37
C SER A 110 -1.42 1.08 -1.04
N CYS A 111 -2.43 1.28 -0.17
CA CYS A 111 -2.25 1.81 1.18
C CYS A 111 -1.32 0.92 2.02
N VAL A 112 -1.69 -0.35 2.17
CA VAL A 112 -0.96 -1.30 3.01
C VAL A 112 0.44 -1.56 2.47
N SER A 113 0.57 -1.76 1.16
CA SER A 113 1.88 -2.00 0.54
C SER A 113 2.79 -0.80 0.69
N SER A 114 2.28 0.41 0.44
CA SER A 114 3.05 1.63 0.60
C SER A 114 3.49 1.85 2.05
N ALA A 115 2.59 1.69 3.01
CA ALA A 115 2.92 1.81 4.42
C ALA A 115 4.04 0.82 4.82
N THR A 116 3.88 -0.45 4.47
CA THR A 116 4.83 -1.51 4.80
C THR A 116 6.20 -1.30 4.13
N LEU A 117 6.22 -1.08 2.82
CA LEU A 117 7.46 -0.93 2.05
C LEU A 117 8.24 0.34 2.45
N ASN A 118 7.55 1.47 2.67
CA ASN A 118 8.20 2.69 3.16
C ASN A 118 8.69 2.53 4.61
N SER A 119 8.00 1.76 5.46
CA SER A 119 8.47 1.44 6.81
C SER A 119 9.74 0.60 6.78
N MET A 120 9.83 -0.41 5.90
CA MET A 120 11.06 -1.17 5.67
C MET A 120 12.20 -0.27 5.15
N GLU A 121 11.92 0.62 4.19
CA GLU A 121 12.90 1.60 3.70
C GLU A 121 13.42 2.47 4.83
N ASN A 122 12.54 2.94 5.71
CA ASN A 122 12.90 3.70 6.91
C ASN A 122 13.78 2.92 7.87
N PHE A 123 13.49 1.63 8.09
CA PHE A 123 14.28 0.76 8.96
C PHE A 123 15.70 0.58 8.45
N PHE A 124 15.86 0.24 7.17
CA PHE A 124 17.18 0.00 6.56
C PHE A 124 17.95 1.29 6.26
N GLY A 125 17.29 2.44 6.21
CA GLY A 125 17.90 3.73 5.87
C GLY A 125 18.47 3.79 4.44
N LYS A 126 18.07 2.87 3.56
CA LYS A 126 18.61 2.73 2.19
C LYS A 126 17.46 2.66 1.18
N LYS A 127 17.47 3.57 0.20
CA LYS A 127 16.47 3.61 -0.87
C LYS A 127 16.60 2.47 -1.90
N LYS A 128 17.82 1.98 -2.11
CA LYS A 128 18.12 0.95 -3.11
C LYS A 128 18.60 -0.32 -2.41
N ILE A 129 17.68 -1.21 -2.16
CA ILE A 129 17.92 -2.59 -1.73
C ILE A 129 17.24 -3.46 -2.77
N ALA A 130 18.00 -4.28 -3.49
CA ALA A 130 17.42 -5.26 -4.40
C ALA A 130 16.95 -6.47 -3.60
N PHE A 131 15.80 -7.04 -3.97
CA PHE A 131 15.21 -8.19 -3.31
C PHE A 131 14.26 -8.95 -4.24
N ASP A 132 13.92 -10.16 -3.82
CA ASP A 132 12.90 -10.97 -4.47
C ASP A 132 11.66 -11.06 -3.58
N ILE A 133 10.49 -11.04 -4.21
CA ILE A 133 9.22 -11.37 -3.55
C ILE A 133 8.68 -12.66 -4.16
N VAL A 134 8.25 -13.58 -3.30
CA VAL A 134 7.56 -14.80 -3.67
C VAL A 134 6.08 -14.67 -3.35
N SER A 135 5.23 -14.88 -4.34
CA SER A 135 3.78 -14.89 -4.15
C SER A 135 3.28 -16.33 -3.97
N SER A 136 2.32 -16.54 -3.07
CA SER A 136 1.62 -17.82 -2.97
C SER A 136 0.90 -18.23 -4.25
N ARG A 137 0.64 -17.29 -5.14
CA ARG A 137 0.08 -17.53 -6.48
C ARG A 137 1.11 -18.09 -7.46
N PHE A 138 2.40 -17.78 -7.26
CA PHE A 138 3.53 -18.21 -8.08
C PHE A 138 4.72 -18.57 -7.21
N PRO A 139 4.66 -19.68 -6.45
CA PRO A 139 5.65 -20.00 -5.42
C PRO A 139 7.05 -20.33 -6.01
N THR A 140 7.13 -20.70 -7.27
CA THR A 140 8.38 -21.03 -7.98
C THR A 140 8.88 -19.92 -8.92
N GLN A 141 8.17 -18.79 -8.97
CA GLN A 141 8.47 -17.68 -9.87
C GLN A 141 8.56 -16.36 -9.07
N PRO A 142 9.67 -16.14 -8.34
CA PRO A 142 9.89 -14.89 -7.65
C PRO A 142 9.97 -13.73 -8.63
N ARG A 143 9.57 -12.54 -8.16
CA ARG A 143 9.77 -11.30 -8.91
C ARG A 143 10.87 -10.48 -8.24
N HIS A 144 11.77 -9.99 -9.08
CA HIS A 144 12.94 -9.23 -8.64
C HIS A 144 12.68 -7.72 -8.73
N TYR A 145 13.01 -7.00 -7.66
CA TYR A 145 12.92 -5.55 -7.57
C TYR A 145 14.26 -4.95 -7.14
N ARG A 146 14.57 -3.77 -7.64
CA ARG A 146 15.82 -3.05 -7.31
C ARG A 146 15.66 -2.12 -6.11
N SER A 147 14.41 -1.81 -5.76
CA SER A 147 14.05 -0.95 -4.64
C SER A 147 12.64 -1.24 -4.13
N PHE A 148 12.32 -0.78 -2.93
CA PHE A 148 10.96 -0.81 -2.40
C PHE A 148 9.98 0.01 -3.25
N ALA A 149 10.47 1.10 -3.85
CA ALA A 149 9.67 1.94 -4.75
C ALA A 149 9.29 1.19 -6.03
N ASP A 150 10.21 0.44 -6.66
CA ASP A 150 9.92 -0.36 -7.86
C ASP A 150 8.82 -1.40 -7.59
N ALA A 151 8.85 -2.03 -6.40
CA ALA A 151 7.82 -2.98 -6.01
C ALA A 151 6.46 -2.30 -5.79
N LEU A 152 6.43 -1.12 -5.17
CA LEU A 152 5.21 -0.34 -4.97
C LEU A 152 4.59 0.13 -6.28
N GLU A 153 5.41 0.57 -7.23
CA GLU A 153 4.95 0.97 -8.57
C GLU A 153 4.23 -0.19 -9.27
N GLU A 154 4.80 -1.38 -9.21
CA GLU A 154 4.15 -2.57 -9.78
C GLU A 154 2.87 -2.95 -9.04
N VAL A 155 2.78 -2.76 -7.71
CA VAL A 155 1.52 -2.95 -6.97
C VAL A 155 0.43 -2.05 -7.52
N VAL A 156 0.71 -0.75 -7.66
CA VAL A 156 -0.22 0.25 -8.21
C VAL A 156 -0.71 -0.17 -9.60
N ASP A 157 0.21 -0.48 -10.49
CA ASP A 157 -0.12 -0.89 -11.86
C ASP A 157 -0.89 -2.21 -11.91
N ALA A 158 -0.55 -3.17 -11.06
CA ALA A 158 -1.19 -4.48 -11.01
C ALA A 158 -2.68 -4.40 -10.67
N ARG A 159 -3.09 -3.42 -9.87
CA ARG A 159 -4.50 -3.22 -9.50
C ARG A 159 -5.30 -2.64 -10.68
N VAL A 160 -4.69 -1.72 -11.43
CA VAL A 160 -5.27 -1.16 -12.66
C VAL A 160 -5.36 -2.24 -13.73
N TRP A 161 -4.30 -3.00 -13.97
CA TRP A 161 -4.31 -4.11 -14.94
C TRP A 161 -5.29 -5.23 -14.55
N GLY A 162 -5.58 -5.36 -13.27
CA GLY A 162 -6.59 -6.28 -12.76
C GLY A 162 -8.03 -5.82 -13.06
N GLY A 163 -8.22 -4.56 -13.44
CA GLY A 163 -9.53 -3.97 -13.71
C GLY A 163 -10.38 -3.73 -12.46
N ILE A 164 -9.76 -3.67 -11.28
CA ILE A 164 -10.48 -3.61 -10.01
C ILE A 164 -10.33 -2.29 -9.25
N HIS A 165 -9.44 -1.42 -9.74
CA HIS A 165 -9.23 -0.08 -9.21
C HIS A 165 -9.01 0.94 -10.32
N PHE A 166 -9.49 2.16 -10.12
CA PHE A 166 -9.02 3.31 -10.88
C PHE A 166 -7.61 3.68 -10.44
N ARG A 167 -6.79 4.19 -11.35
CA ARG A 167 -5.41 4.62 -11.05
C ARG A 167 -5.34 5.63 -9.90
N THR A 168 -6.26 6.59 -9.88
CA THR A 168 -6.35 7.59 -8.81
C THR A 168 -6.55 6.97 -7.43
N ALA A 169 -7.28 5.86 -7.32
CA ALA A 169 -7.46 5.13 -6.06
C ALA A 169 -6.15 4.51 -5.58
N ASP A 170 -5.34 3.98 -6.51
CA ASP A 170 -4.05 3.36 -6.20
C ASP A 170 -2.99 4.40 -5.83
N GLU A 171 -2.89 5.49 -6.58
CA GLU A 171 -1.96 6.60 -6.30
C GLU A 171 -2.27 7.27 -4.96
N GLN A 172 -3.55 7.49 -4.66
CA GLN A 172 -3.96 8.02 -3.36
C GLN A 172 -3.65 7.03 -2.23
N GLY A 173 -3.91 5.74 -2.44
CA GLY A 173 -3.55 4.69 -1.50
C GLY A 173 -2.05 4.68 -1.19
N ALA A 174 -1.21 4.75 -2.22
CA ALA A 174 0.24 4.84 -2.06
C ALA A 174 0.65 6.11 -1.28
N THR A 175 -0.03 7.23 -1.52
CA THR A 175 0.21 8.49 -0.80
C THR A 175 -0.13 8.37 0.69
N ILE A 176 -1.27 7.76 1.03
CA ILE A 176 -1.69 7.51 2.42
C ILE A 176 -0.67 6.64 3.13
N GLY A 177 -0.30 5.50 2.56
CA GLY A 177 0.67 4.60 3.18
C GLY A 177 2.03 5.26 3.42
N LYS A 178 2.50 6.07 2.48
CA LYS A 178 3.74 6.84 2.67
C LYS A 178 3.64 7.85 3.83
N LYS A 179 2.50 8.53 3.99
CA LYS A 179 2.27 9.45 5.11
C LYS A 179 2.27 8.70 6.44
N VAL A 180 1.61 7.54 6.53
CA VAL A 180 1.61 6.68 7.71
C VAL A 180 3.03 6.29 8.09
N ALA A 181 3.80 5.69 7.18
CA ALA A 181 5.18 5.29 7.47
C ALA A 181 6.09 6.46 7.87
N LYS A 182 5.88 7.65 7.31
CA LYS A 182 6.60 8.87 7.70
C LYS A 182 6.23 9.32 9.11
N TRP A 183 4.95 9.26 9.45
CA TRP A 183 4.46 9.65 10.78
C TRP A 183 4.99 8.71 11.86
N GLU A 184 4.92 7.39 11.63
CA GLU A 184 5.45 6.40 12.56
C GLU A 184 6.95 6.54 12.79
N LYS A 185 7.72 6.78 11.72
CA LYS A 185 9.16 7.04 11.84
C LYS A 185 9.46 8.24 12.76
N LYS A 186 8.60 9.27 12.72
CA LYS A 186 8.78 10.46 13.56
C LYS A 186 8.41 10.21 15.02
N HIS A 187 7.42 9.34 15.31
CA HIS A 187 6.81 9.25 16.64
C HIS A 187 7.14 7.94 17.37
N PHE A 188 7.49 6.87 16.64
CA PHE A 188 7.73 5.55 17.22
C PHE A 188 9.08 4.97 16.78
N PHE A 189 9.60 4.04 17.59
CA PHE A 189 10.80 3.26 17.27
C PHE A 189 12.06 4.11 17.05
N ARG A 190 12.12 5.32 17.59
CA ARG A 190 13.33 6.15 17.61
C ARG A 190 14.36 5.58 18.60
N ARG A 191 15.62 5.97 18.44
CA ARG A 191 16.62 5.72 19.48
C ARG A 191 16.29 6.58 20.68
N VAL A 192 16.56 6.06 21.89
CA VAL A 192 16.34 6.80 23.13
C VAL A 192 17.19 8.07 23.18
N ASP A 193 18.38 8.01 22.54
CA ASP A 193 19.34 9.13 22.50
C ASP A 193 18.89 10.26 21.53
N ASP A 194 17.92 9.99 20.64
CA ASP A 194 17.41 10.98 19.67
C ASP A 194 16.31 11.90 20.26
N ASP A 195 15.87 11.64 21.50
CA ASP A 195 14.77 12.38 22.15
C ASP A 195 15.23 13.69 22.77
N ASP A 196 16.53 13.82 23.14
CA ASP A 196 17.09 15.03 23.79
C ASP A 196 17.34 16.20 22.82
N GLU A 197 17.35 15.97 21.48
CA GLU A 197 17.67 17.03 20.50
C GLU A 197 16.43 17.71 19.89
N ASN A 198 15.20 17.18 20.08
CA ASN A 198 14.01 17.70 19.41
C ASN A 198 13.00 18.45 20.31
N ASP A 199 13.23 18.55 21.60
CA ASP A 199 12.33 19.28 22.50
C ASP A 199 12.50 20.82 22.41
N ASP A 200 13.57 21.32 21.76
CA ASP A 200 13.85 22.77 21.65
C ASP A 200 13.17 23.46 20.47
N ASP A 201 12.62 22.72 19.48
CA ASP A 201 12.06 23.33 18.26
C ASP A 201 10.53 23.60 18.32
N ASP A 202 9.79 23.05 19.29
CA ASP A 202 8.33 23.20 19.36
C ASP A 202 7.86 24.40 20.24
N GLU A 203 8.75 25.12 20.93
CA GLU A 203 8.36 26.28 21.79
C GLU A 203 8.27 27.65 21.09
N HIS A 204 8.51 27.76 19.78
CA HIS A 204 8.59 29.07 19.10
C HIS A 204 7.45 29.41 18.11
N GLU A 205 6.35 28.66 18.04
CA GLU A 205 5.19 29.06 17.23
C GLU A 205 3.90 29.33 18.05
N GLY A 206 4.02 30.07 19.11
CA GLY A 206 2.88 30.46 19.98
C GLY A 206 2.96 31.88 20.49
N GLY A 207 2.82 32.91 19.65
CA GLY A 207 2.79 34.27 20.16
C GLY A 207 2.57 35.35 19.13
N GLY A 208 1.31 35.66 18.78
CA GLY A 208 1.04 36.80 17.90
C GLY A 208 -0.42 37.01 17.53
N HIS A 209 -1.33 37.06 18.49
CA HIS A 209 -2.63 37.70 18.26
C HIS A 209 -2.63 39.05 18.98
N GLY A 210 -2.24 40.09 18.28
CA GLY A 210 -2.42 41.48 18.62
C GLY A 210 -3.75 42.00 18.06
N HIS A 211 -4.56 42.50 18.95
CA HIS A 211 -5.78 43.25 18.68
C HIS A 211 -5.57 44.40 17.67
N ARG A 212 -6.43 44.49 16.65
CA ARG A 212 -7.24 45.70 16.37
C ARG A 212 -8.39 45.35 15.41
#